data_1737bab722e437cac7090dd2ea026393
#
_entry.id   1737bab722e437cac7090dd2ea026393
#
_cell.length_a   1.000
_cell.length_b   1.000
_cell.length_c   1.000
_cell.angle_alpha   90.00
_cell.angle_beta   90.00
_cell.angle_gamma   90.00
#
_symmetry.space_group_name_H-M   'P 1'
#
loop_
_entity.id
_entity.type
_entity.pdbx_description
1 polymer ?
#
loop_
_entity_poly.entity_id
_entity_poly.type
_entity_poly.pdbx_seq_one_letter_code
_entity_poly.pdbx_strand_id
1 'polypeptide(L)'
;MILSFDEAGDLLDQMAEEFPEEFYRDLNGGISLLPQAVEDPAGEELYIMGEYCNDMMGRYINLYYGSFAALAEQENWTEEDWEDELYTTLSHEFTHHVEGLAGERGLEIRDQLALEQYKQEQ
;
A
#
# COMPACT_ATOMS: atom_id res chain seq x y z
N MET A 1 17.66 0.78 -11.40
CA MET A 1 17.55 -0.62 -10.91
C MET A 1 16.12 -1.10 -10.98
N ILE A 2 15.91 -2.29 -11.50
CA ILE A 2 14.58 -2.92 -11.52
C ILE A 2 14.64 -4.17 -10.64
N LEU A 3 13.94 -4.13 -9.51
CA LEU A 3 13.79 -5.33 -8.68
C LEU A 3 12.89 -6.32 -9.40
N SER A 4 13.18 -7.61 -9.25
CA SER A 4 12.29 -8.64 -9.75
C SER A 4 10.99 -8.68 -8.93
N PHE A 5 9.99 -9.37 -9.46
CA PHE A 5 8.73 -9.58 -8.74
C PHE A 5 8.97 -10.22 -7.37
N ASP A 6 9.83 -11.23 -7.31
CA ASP A 6 10.15 -11.93 -6.07
C ASP A 6 10.89 -11.03 -5.08
N GLU A 7 11.85 -10.25 -5.56
CA GLU A 7 12.59 -9.30 -4.72
C GLU A 7 11.67 -8.22 -4.14
N ALA A 8 10.79 -7.67 -4.97
CA ALA A 8 9.80 -6.68 -4.52
C ALA A 8 8.83 -7.30 -3.51
N GLY A 9 8.41 -8.54 -3.73
CA GLY A 9 7.56 -9.28 -2.82
C GLY A 9 8.20 -9.51 -1.46
N ASP A 10 9.47 -9.90 -1.44
CA ASP A 10 10.22 -10.09 -0.19
C ASP A 10 10.34 -8.79 0.60
N LEU A 11 10.61 -7.71 -0.10
CA LEU A 11 10.72 -6.39 0.50
C LEU A 11 9.38 -5.94 1.09
N LEU A 12 8.30 -6.17 0.35
CA LEU A 12 6.95 -5.85 0.80
C LEU A 12 6.57 -6.66 2.05
N ASP A 13 6.90 -7.94 2.09
CA ASP A 13 6.65 -8.80 3.24
C ASP A 13 7.35 -8.27 4.49
N GLN A 14 8.60 -7.84 4.36
CA GLN A 14 9.35 -7.25 5.47
C GLN A 14 8.69 -5.97 5.98
N MET A 15 8.26 -5.11 5.08
CA MET A 15 7.58 -3.87 5.43
C MET A 15 6.25 -4.13 6.13
N ALA A 16 5.50 -5.11 5.63
CA ALA A 16 4.19 -5.45 6.19
C ALA A 16 4.28 -5.86 7.65
N GLU A 17 5.37 -6.51 8.05
CA GLU A 17 5.60 -6.91 9.43
C GLU A 17 5.83 -5.73 10.38
N GLU A 18 6.24 -4.59 9.85
CA GLU A 18 6.54 -3.40 10.64
C GLU A 18 5.30 -2.57 10.99
N PHE A 19 4.18 -2.77 10.29
CA PHE A 19 2.96 -2.03 10.57
C PHE A 19 2.26 -2.59 11.82
N PRO A 20 1.62 -1.72 12.64
CA PRO A 20 0.91 -2.16 13.84
C PRO A 20 -0.18 -3.19 13.54
N GLU A 21 -0.38 -4.13 14.45
CA GLU A 21 -1.41 -5.17 14.32
C GLU A 21 -2.80 -4.60 14.09
N GLU A 22 -3.10 -3.46 14.68
CA GLU A 22 -4.38 -2.78 14.56
C GLU A 22 -4.74 -2.47 13.12
N PHE A 23 -3.73 -2.24 12.27
CA PHE A 23 -3.93 -1.94 10.85
C PHE A 23 -4.48 -3.15 10.08
N TYR A 24 -4.22 -4.35 10.59
CA TYR A 24 -4.67 -5.60 9.95
C TYR A 24 -6.07 -6.03 10.37
N ARG A 25 -6.68 -5.34 11.32
CA ARG A 25 -8.02 -5.68 11.80
C ARG A 25 -9.01 -5.66 10.65
N ASP A 26 -9.74 -6.77 10.49
CA ASP A 26 -10.76 -6.95 9.45
C ASP A 26 -10.23 -6.82 8.01
N LEU A 27 -8.91 -6.88 7.81
CA LEU A 27 -8.31 -6.96 6.48
C LEU A 27 -8.26 -8.43 6.05
N ASN A 28 -9.44 -8.99 5.76
CA ASN A 28 -9.69 -10.42 5.55
C ASN A 28 -8.90 -11.00 4.37
N GLY A 29 -8.78 -10.23 3.29
CA GLY A 29 -8.10 -10.66 2.10
C GLY A 29 -6.60 -10.36 2.10
N GLY A 30 -6.11 -9.67 3.12
CA GLY A 30 -4.69 -9.37 3.28
C GLY A 30 -4.13 -8.43 2.23
N ILE A 31 -2.83 -8.55 2.01
CA ILE A 31 -2.08 -7.75 1.05
C ILE A 31 -1.55 -8.66 -0.04
N SER A 32 -1.74 -8.28 -1.31
CA SER A 32 -1.24 -9.05 -2.45
C SER A 32 -0.41 -8.15 -3.36
N LEU A 33 0.70 -8.70 -3.86
CA LEU A 33 1.48 -8.07 -4.91
C LEU A 33 1.13 -8.78 -6.21
N LEU A 34 0.58 -8.02 -7.17
CA LEU A 34 0.13 -8.55 -8.46
C LEU A 34 1.11 -8.15 -9.56
N PRO A 35 1.32 -9.00 -10.57
CA PRO A 35 2.37 -8.76 -11.56
C PRO A 35 2.08 -7.65 -12.57
N GLN A 36 0.82 -7.31 -12.79
CA GLN A 36 0.44 -6.38 -13.86
C GLN A 36 0.81 -4.93 -13.57
N ALA A 37 0.96 -4.15 -14.62
CA ALA A 37 0.97 -2.69 -14.58
C ALA A 37 -0.44 -2.20 -14.85
N VAL A 38 -0.92 -1.23 -14.07
CA VAL A 38 -2.25 -0.65 -14.25
C VAL A 38 -2.07 0.83 -14.57
N GLU A 39 -2.42 1.22 -15.79
CA GLU A 39 -2.34 2.61 -16.19
C GLU A 39 -3.48 3.42 -15.59
N ASP A 40 -3.18 4.65 -15.19
CA ASP A 40 -4.18 5.57 -14.71
C ASP A 40 -4.92 6.17 -15.91
N PRO A 41 -6.27 6.09 -15.95
CA PRO A 41 -7.03 6.68 -17.05
C PRO A 41 -6.86 8.19 -17.20
N ALA A 42 -6.34 8.86 -16.17
CA ALA A 42 -6.12 10.32 -16.19
C ALA A 42 -4.97 10.76 -17.08
N GLY A 43 -4.08 9.87 -17.50
CA GLY A 43 -2.97 10.24 -18.38
C GLY A 43 -2.09 9.07 -18.80
N GLU A 44 -1.36 9.29 -19.89
CA GLU A 44 -0.34 8.37 -20.35
C GLU A 44 0.85 8.44 -19.38
N GLU A 45 1.53 7.31 -19.17
CA GLU A 45 2.69 7.19 -18.30
C GLU A 45 2.39 7.41 -16.81
N LEU A 46 1.12 7.54 -16.44
CA LEU A 46 0.69 7.53 -15.06
C LEU A 46 0.18 6.13 -14.69
N TYR A 47 0.52 5.67 -13.50
CA TYR A 47 0.20 4.31 -13.07
C TYR A 47 -0.50 4.32 -11.72
N ILE A 48 -1.45 3.39 -11.59
CA ILE A 48 -2.04 3.07 -10.29
C ILE A 48 -1.10 2.07 -9.61
N MET A 49 -0.53 2.45 -8.48
CA MET A 49 0.47 1.66 -7.76
C MET A 49 -0.18 0.64 -6.83
N GLY A 50 -1.32 0.98 -6.24
CA GLY A 50 -2.05 0.10 -5.36
C GLY A 50 -3.50 0.50 -5.24
N GLU A 51 -4.31 -0.39 -4.69
CA GLU A 51 -5.73 -0.16 -4.43
C GLU A 51 -6.14 -0.81 -3.12
N TYR A 52 -7.00 -0.13 -2.38
CA TYR A 52 -7.73 -0.73 -1.28
C TYR A 52 -9.12 -1.13 -1.77
N CYS A 53 -9.48 -2.38 -1.55
CA CYS A 53 -10.73 -2.94 -2.02
C CYS A 53 -11.60 -3.39 -0.84
N ASN A 54 -12.90 -3.10 -0.93
CA ASN A 54 -13.89 -3.53 0.03
C ASN A 54 -15.12 -4.00 -0.76
N ASP A 55 -15.26 -5.29 -0.93
CA ASP A 55 -16.32 -5.88 -1.74
C ASP A 55 -16.83 -7.18 -1.10
N MET A 56 -17.55 -8.00 -1.85
CA MET A 56 -18.12 -9.26 -1.36
C MET A 56 -17.05 -10.28 -0.94
N MET A 57 -15.83 -10.11 -1.44
CA MET A 57 -14.68 -10.95 -1.08
C MET A 57 -14.04 -10.51 0.24
N GLY A 58 -14.46 -9.39 0.80
CA GLY A 58 -13.92 -8.81 2.01
C GLY A 58 -13.12 -7.55 1.74
N ARG A 59 -12.22 -7.23 2.66
CA ARG A 59 -11.34 -6.07 2.57
C ARG A 59 -9.92 -6.54 2.27
N TYR A 60 -9.28 -5.94 1.28
CA TYR A 60 -7.93 -6.33 0.88
C TYR A 60 -7.20 -5.19 0.19
N ILE A 61 -5.87 -5.32 0.14
CA ILE A 61 -4.99 -4.35 -0.51
C ILE A 61 -4.25 -5.06 -1.64
N ASN A 62 -4.27 -4.48 -2.83
CA ASN A 62 -3.49 -4.94 -3.96
C ASN A 62 -2.43 -3.89 -4.30
N LEU A 63 -1.18 -4.33 -4.49
CA LEU A 63 -0.12 -3.52 -5.07
C LEU A 63 0.22 -4.11 -6.44
N TYR A 64 0.54 -3.25 -7.40
CA TYR A 64 0.78 -3.65 -8.78
C TYR A 64 2.26 -3.55 -9.12
N TYR A 65 2.95 -4.68 -9.07
CA TYR A 65 4.39 -4.73 -9.34
C TYR A 65 4.75 -4.08 -10.68
N GLY A 66 3.99 -4.37 -11.74
CA GLY A 66 4.26 -3.81 -13.07
C GLY A 66 4.22 -2.29 -13.09
N SER A 67 3.34 -1.68 -12.28
CA SER A 67 3.28 -0.23 -12.14
C SER A 67 4.54 0.34 -11.49
N PHE A 68 5.02 -0.32 -10.43
CA PHE A 68 6.28 0.06 -9.79
C PHE A 68 7.46 -0.09 -10.73
N ALA A 69 7.54 -1.21 -11.45
CA ALA A 69 8.64 -1.46 -12.39
C ALA A 69 8.65 -0.44 -13.53
N ALA A 70 7.49 -0.08 -14.07
CA ALA A 70 7.39 0.92 -15.12
C ALA A 70 7.89 2.28 -14.65
N LEU A 71 7.48 2.68 -13.45
CA LEU A 71 7.91 3.95 -12.88
C LEU A 71 9.40 3.93 -12.52
N ALA A 72 9.89 2.82 -12.00
CA ALA A 72 11.31 2.63 -11.69
C ALA A 72 12.18 2.78 -12.93
N GLU A 73 11.71 2.27 -14.07
CA GLU A 73 12.42 2.43 -15.35
C GLU A 73 12.44 3.87 -15.80
N GLN A 74 11.29 4.56 -15.72
CA GLN A 74 11.18 5.96 -16.14
C GLN A 74 12.04 6.89 -15.29
N GLU A 75 12.08 6.65 -13.98
CA GLU A 75 12.73 7.54 -13.02
C GLU A 75 14.11 7.03 -12.55
N ASN A 76 14.52 5.89 -13.07
CA ASN A 76 15.81 5.28 -12.74
C ASN A 76 16.02 5.09 -11.23
N TRP A 77 15.11 4.35 -10.62
CA TRP A 77 15.09 4.13 -9.17
C TRP A 77 16.32 3.36 -8.66
N THR A 78 16.76 3.73 -7.46
CA THR A 78 17.65 2.93 -6.64
C THR A 78 16.83 1.95 -5.80
N GLU A 79 17.49 1.03 -5.09
CA GLU A 79 16.81 0.14 -4.15
C GLU A 79 16.08 0.94 -3.06
N GLU A 80 16.69 2.02 -2.57
CA GLU A 80 16.07 2.90 -1.58
C GLU A 80 14.78 3.53 -2.12
N ASP A 81 14.78 3.94 -3.38
CA ASP A 81 13.56 4.47 -4.03
C ASP A 81 12.44 3.43 -4.06
N TRP A 82 12.79 2.17 -4.35
CA TRP A 82 11.84 1.06 -4.29
C TRP A 82 11.23 0.90 -2.91
N GLU A 83 12.08 0.93 -1.88
CA GLU A 83 11.63 0.83 -0.49
C GLU A 83 10.66 1.96 -0.15
N ASP A 84 11.04 3.19 -0.47
CA ASP A 84 10.24 4.37 -0.18
C ASP A 84 8.88 4.33 -0.89
N GLU A 85 8.88 3.95 -2.15
CA GLU A 85 7.65 3.92 -2.94
C GLU A 85 6.71 2.79 -2.53
N LEU A 86 7.24 1.60 -2.26
CA LEU A 86 6.45 0.49 -1.73
C LEU A 86 5.85 0.84 -0.37
N TYR A 87 6.66 1.41 0.52
CA TYR A 87 6.21 1.83 1.84
C TYR A 87 5.12 2.89 1.76
N THR A 88 5.34 3.91 0.95
CA THR A 88 4.38 5.02 0.77
C THR A 88 3.04 4.50 0.25
N THR A 89 3.09 3.61 -0.76
CA THR A 89 1.88 3.03 -1.34
C THR A 89 1.14 2.16 -0.33
N LEU A 90 1.84 1.27 0.35
CA LEU A 90 1.21 0.40 1.35
C LEU A 90 0.62 1.22 2.49
N SER A 91 1.34 2.21 2.98
CA SER A 91 0.89 3.12 4.03
C SER A 91 -0.39 3.86 3.62
N HIS A 92 -0.44 4.33 2.37
CA HIS A 92 -1.61 5.01 1.83
C HIS A 92 -2.84 4.09 1.79
N GLU A 93 -2.67 2.84 1.35
CA GLU A 93 -3.78 1.89 1.28
C GLU A 93 -4.25 1.45 2.68
N PHE A 94 -3.34 1.29 3.62
CA PHE A 94 -3.71 1.06 5.02
C PHE A 94 -4.52 2.23 5.58
N THR A 95 -4.16 3.45 5.22
CA THR A 95 -4.92 4.64 5.64
C THR A 95 -6.38 4.55 5.19
N HIS A 96 -6.61 4.16 3.94
CA HIS A 96 -7.97 3.94 3.43
C HIS A 96 -8.70 2.86 4.21
N HIS A 97 -8.02 1.75 4.51
CA HIS A 97 -8.62 0.66 5.27
C HIS A 97 -9.05 1.11 6.67
N VAL A 98 -8.16 1.79 7.37
CA VAL A 98 -8.42 2.20 8.75
C VAL A 98 -9.47 3.31 8.81
N GLU A 99 -9.45 4.23 7.86
CA GLU A 99 -10.51 5.25 7.73
C GLU A 99 -11.88 4.61 7.44
N GLY A 100 -11.89 3.57 6.61
CA GLY A 100 -13.10 2.80 6.35
C GLY A 100 -13.65 2.15 7.60
N LEU A 101 -12.79 1.53 8.41
CA LEU A 101 -13.18 0.95 9.69
C LEU A 101 -13.66 2.02 10.68
N ALA A 102 -13.01 3.19 10.71
CA ALA A 102 -13.40 4.29 11.57
C ALA A 102 -14.80 4.79 11.21
N GLY A 103 -15.14 4.84 9.92
CA GLY A 103 -16.48 5.19 9.45
C GLY A 103 -17.55 4.22 9.91
N GLU A 104 -17.18 2.94 10.07
CA GLU A 104 -18.10 1.90 10.54
C GLU A 104 -18.19 1.82 12.06
N ARG A 105 -17.10 2.11 12.77
CA ARG A 105 -16.97 1.90 14.22
C ARG A 105 -16.96 3.18 15.04
N GLY A 106 -16.91 4.34 14.40
CA GLY A 106 -17.01 5.63 15.05
C GLY A 106 -15.69 6.29 15.41
N LEU A 107 -15.79 7.33 16.24
CA LEU A 107 -14.71 8.28 16.49
C LEU A 107 -13.51 7.71 17.23
N GLU A 108 -13.68 6.66 18.02
CA GLU A 108 -12.62 6.08 18.83
C GLU A 108 -11.43 5.60 17.97
N ILE A 109 -11.73 4.94 16.85
CA ILE A 109 -10.70 4.46 15.95
C ILE A 109 -10.00 5.62 15.24
N ARG A 110 -10.76 6.67 14.88
CA ARG A 110 -10.19 7.88 14.27
C ARG A 110 -9.21 8.58 15.18
N ASP A 111 -9.56 8.69 16.47
CA ASP A 111 -8.69 9.33 17.45
C ASP A 111 -7.40 8.54 17.62
N GLN A 112 -7.49 7.22 17.68
CA GLN A 112 -6.33 6.35 17.78
C GLN A 112 -5.41 6.49 16.56
N LEU A 113 -5.97 6.55 15.37
CA LEU A 113 -5.22 6.75 14.14
C LEU A 113 -4.54 8.10 14.07
N ALA A 114 -5.26 9.15 14.41
CA ALA A 114 -4.71 10.50 14.42
C ALA A 114 -3.51 10.58 15.36
N LEU A 115 -3.60 9.93 16.51
CA LEU A 115 -2.50 9.88 17.47
C LEU A 115 -1.29 9.13 16.93
N GLU A 116 -1.50 8.00 16.26
CA GLU A 116 -0.42 7.22 15.66
C GLU A 116 0.26 7.97 14.51
N GLN A 117 -0.50 8.63 13.65
CA GLN A 117 0.04 9.46 12.58
C GLN A 117 0.89 10.59 13.14
N TYR A 118 0.42 11.22 14.20
CA TYR A 118 1.16 12.28 14.88
C TYR A 118 2.51 11.77 15.42
N LYS A 119 2.52 10.58 16.01
CA LYS A 119 3.75 9.95 16.50
C LYS A 119 4.73 9.61 15.38
N GLN A 120 4.23 9.19 14.22
CA GLN A 120 5.08 8.86 13.09
C GLN A 120 5.71 10.09 12.44
N GLU A 121 5.03 11.21 12.48
CA GLU A 121 5.53 12.48 11.92
C GLU A 121 6.61 13.14 12.79
N GLN A 122 6.81 12.67 13.99
CA GLN A 122 7.83 13.15 14.92
C GLN A 122 9.07 12.28 14.90
#